data_13057f541a654a729dabab010881de90
#
_entry.id   13057f541a654a729dabab010881de90
#
_cell.length_a   1.000
_cell.length_b   1.000
_cell.length_c   1.000
_cell.angle_alpha   90.00
_cell.angle_beta   90.00
_cell.angle_gamma   90.00
#
_symmetry.space_group_name_H-M   'P 1'
#
loop_
_entity.id
_entity.type
_entity.pdbx_description
1 polymer ?
#
loop_
_entity_poly.entity_id
_entity_poly.type
_entity_poly.pdbx_seq_one_letter_code
_entity_poly.pdbx_strand_id
1 'polypeptide(L)'
;MKEELKKRFLDALREYHSLGIADQIDYQKFYLYSLITHSTAIEGSTVTEIENQLLFDEGITAKGRSLQEQMMNLDLKAAYEHSMRLAHQHTDFSIDMLKELSAIVMKNTGTSYNTAQGSFDASKGDLRLVGTMPSESRLDQRSNHH
;
A
#
# COMPACT_ATOMS: atom_id res chain seq x y z
N MET A 1 16.34 36.05 14.07
CA MET A 1 15.10 35.36 13.75
C MET A 1 15.33 33.89 13.37
N LYS A 2 16.14 33.59 12.38
CA LYS A 2 16.41 32.20 11.94
C LYS A 2 17.13 31.36 13.01
N GLU A 3 18.13 31.91 13.69
CA GLU A 3 18.84 31.20 14.78
C GLU A 3 17.98 31.02 16.02
N GLU A 4 17.13 31.99 16.35
CA GLU A 4 16.16 31.87 17.46
C GLU A 4 15.14 30.74 17.21
N LEU A 5 14.63 30.65 15.97
CA LEU A 5 13.70 29.57 15.58
C LEU A 5 14.38 28.20 15.64
N LYS A 6 15.62 28.10 15.17
CA LYS A 6 16.43 26.87 15.24
C LYS A 6 16.67 26.44 16.68
N LYS A 7 17.01 27.36 17.56
CA LYS A 7 17.22 27.09 18.98
C LYS A 7 15.95 26.55 19.62
N ARG A 8 14.81 27.21 19.41
CA ARG A 8 13.51 26.78 19.94
C ARG A 8 13.12 25.39 19.44
N PHE A 9 13.37 25.09 18.16
CA PHE A 9 13.14 23.76 17.59
C PHE A 9 14.01 22.70 18.27
N LEU A 10 15.30 22.94 18.42
CA LEU A 10 16.22 22.02 19.07
C LEU A 10 15.90 21.79 20.56
N ASP A 11 15.47 22.83 21.26
CA ASP A 11 15.07 22.72 22.65
C ASP A 11 13.78 21.89 22.80
N ALA A 12 12.78 22.11 21.94
CA ALA A 12 11.56 21.31 21.90
C ALA A 12 11.85 19.82 21.53
N LEU A 13 12.77 19.60 20.61
CA LEU A 13 13.19 18.24 20.25
C LEU A 13 13.88 17.51 21.40
N ARG A 14 14.76 18.20 22.14
CA ARG A 14 15.38 17.63 23.34
C ARG A 14 14.36 17.28 24.43
N GLU A 15 13.41 18.20 24.66
CA GLU A 15 12.30 17.95 25.59
C GLU A 15 11.48 16.74 25.18
N TYR A 16 11.08 16.64 23.91
CA TYR A 16 10.38 15.49 23.36
C TYR A 16 11.13 14.17 23.60
N HIS A 17 12.44 14.14 23.33
CA HIS A 17 13.26 12.96 23.60
C HIS A 17 13.36 12.64 25.08
N SER A 18 13.45 13.64 25.96
CA SER A 18 13.51 13.43 27.41
C SER A 18 12.25 12.83 28.01
N LEU A 19 11.11 13.03 27.35
CA LEU A 19 9.81 12.44 27.76
C LEU A 19 9.69 10.95 27.46
N GLY A 20 10.61 10.39 26.66
CA GLY A 20 10.60 8.95 26.28
C GLY A 20 9.40 8.54 25.43
N ILE A 21 8.64 9.50 24.86
CA ILE A 21 7.47 9.24 24.02
C ILE A 21 7.87 8.49 22.76
N ALA A 22 9.01 8.87 22.17
CA ALA A 22 9.54 8.23 20.96
C ALA A 22 9.79 6.72 21.14
N ASP A 23 10.17 6.29 22.35
CA ASP A 23 10.44 4.88 22.65
C ASP A 23 9.17 4.05 22.86
N GLN A 24 8.02 4.71 23.02
CA GLN A 24 6.72 4.08 23.24
C GLN A 24 5.91 3.90 21.97
N ILE A 25 6.31 4.57 20.89
CA ILE A 25 5.59 4.56 19.60
C ILE A 25 6.43 3.83 18.57
N ASP A 26 5.88 2.77 18.01
CA ASP A 26 6.44 2.14 16.81
C ASP A 26 6.12 2.99 15.57
N TYR A 27 6.97 3.98 15.32
CA TYR A 27 6.81 4.89 14.19
C TYR A 27 6.87 4.17 12.84
N GLN A 28 7.68 3.12 12.70
CA GLN A 28 7.79 2.38 11.45
C GLN A 28 6.45 1.70 11.13
N LYS A 29 5.86 1.04 12.12
CA LYS A 29 4.55 0.42 12.00
C LYS A 29 3.46 1.45 11.70
N PHE A 30 3.44 2.56 12.43
CA PHE A 30 2.48 3.63 12.23
C PHE A 30 2.53 4.18 10.80
N TYR A 31 3.72 4.56 10.32
CA TYR A 31 3.88 5.08 8.97
C TYR A 31 3.56 4.05 7.90
N LEU A 32 3.93 2.79 8.10
CA LEU A 32 3.61 1.72 7.17
C LEU A 32 2.09 1.55 7.02
N TYR A 33 1.37 1.50 8.13
CA TYR A 33 -0.08 1.31 8.11
C TYR A 33 -0.82 2.52 7.50
N SER A 34 -0.36 3.72 7.82
CA SER A 34 -0.86 4.95 7.20
C SER A 34 -0.61 4.95 5.69
N LEU A 35 0.61 4.63 5.26
CA LEU A 35 0.98 4.57 3.85
C LEU A 35 0.13 3.56 3.07
N ILE A 36 -0.09 2.37 3.63
CA ILE A 36 -0.94 1.34 3.01
C ILE A 36 -2.37 1.85 2.88
N THR A 37 -2.93 2.38 3.96
CA THR A 37 -4.33 2.86 3.99
C THR A 37 -4.56 3.95 2.95
N HIS A 38 -3.67 4.93 2.86
CA HIS A 38 -3.81 6.02 1.89
C HIS A 38 -3.53 5.58 0.46
N SER A 39 -2.60 4.66 0.25
CA SER A 39 -2.33 4.13 -1.10
C SER A 39 -3.49 3.31 -1.64
N THR A 40 -4.11 2.46 -0.83
CA THR A 40 -5.28 1.68 -1.25
C THR A 40 -6.53 2.53 -1.40
N ALA A 41 -6.64 3.63 -0.65
CA ALA A 41 -7.74 4.59 -0.80
C ALA A 41 -7.78 5.23 -2.21
N ILE A 42 -6.62 5.46 -2.82
CA ILE A 42 -6.52 5.93 -4.22
C ILE A 42 -7.17 4.93 -5.18
N GLU A 43 -7.08 3.64 -4.90
CA GLU A 43 -7.68 2.55 -5.67
C GLU A 43 -9.13 2.22 -5.25
N GLY A 44 -9.71 3.04 -4.40
CA GLY A 44 -11.12 2.93 -3.98
C GLY A 44 -11.38 2.15 -2.68
N SER A 45 -10.35 1.79 -1.93
CA SER A 45 -10.54 1.20 -0.60
C SER A 45 -11.12 2.23 0.38
N THR A 46 -12.08 1.80 1.17
CA THR A 46 -12.70 2.60 2.24
C THR A 46 -12.26 2.16 3.64
N VAL A 47 -11.35 1.18 3.72
CA VAL A 47 -10.79 0.69 4.99
C VAL A 47 -10.00 1.81 5.68
N THR A 48 -10.29 2.05 6.95
CA THR A 48 -9.61 3.08 7.76
C THR A 48 -8.29 2.59 8.35
N GLU A 49 -7.47 3.51 8.85
CA GLU A 49 -6.19 3.15 9.52
C GLU A 49 -6.41 2.25 10.73
N ILE A 50 -7.44 2.51 11.54
CA ILE A 50 -7.78 1.70 12.72
C ILE A 50 -8.23 0.29 12.30
N GLU A 51 -9.05 0.19 11.26
CA GLU A 51 -9.49 -1.09 10.71
C GLU A 51 -8.32 -1.90 10.15
N ASN A 52 -7.38 -1.25 9.45
CA ASN A 52 -6.15 -1.88 8.98
C ASN A 52 -5.25 -2.32 10.14
N GLN A 53 -5.13 -1.54 11.19
CA GLN A 53 -4.38 -1.93 12.38
C GLN A 53 -4.94 -3.22 13.00
N LEU A 54 -6.25 -3.31 13.16
CA LEU A 54 -6.91 -4.52 13.68
C LEU A 54 -6.72 -5.72 12.73
N LEU A 55 -6.83 -5.48 11.43
CA LEU A 55 -6.63 -6.53 10.41
C LEU A 55 -5.20 -7.06 10.43
N PHE A 56 -4.21 -6.18 10.49
CA PHE A 56 -2.80 -6.55 10.39
C PHE A 56 -2.24 -7.13 11.69
N ASP A 57 -2.66 -6.61 12.83
CA ASP A 57 -2.14 -7.01 14.13
C ASP A 57 -2.88 -8.22 14.71
N GLU A 58 -4.18 -8.29 14.51
CA GLU A 58 -5.05 -9.25 15.20
C GLU A 58 -5.85 -10.15 14.25
N GLY A 59 -5.77 -9.91 12.94
CA GLY A 59 -6.53 -10.67 11.94
C GLY A 59 -8.04 -10.41 11.97
N ILE A 60 -8.45 -9.29 12.58
CA ILE A 60 -9.86 -8.90 12.68
C ILE A 60 -10.28 -8.15 11.42
N THR A 61 -11.24 -8.70 10.69
CA THR A 61 -11.79 -8.08 9.49
C THR A 61 -12.79 -6.97 9.83
N ALA A 62 -12.74 -5.89 9.05
CA ALA A 62 -13.64 -4.76 9.24
C ALA A 62 -15.06 -5.08 8.76
N LYS A 63 -16.04 -4.88 9.63
CA LYS A 63 -17.45 -5.07 9.29
C LYS A 63 -17.88 -4.00 8.28
N GLY A 64 -18.59 -4.42 7.23
CA GLY A 64 -19.10 -3.51 6.20
C GLY A 64 -18.08 -3.13 5.13
N ARG A 65 -16.85 -3.66 5.18
CA ARG A 65 -15.87 -3.55 4.10
C ARG A 65 -15.86 -4.82 3.26
N SER A 66 -15.65 -4.69 1.94
CA SER A 66 -15.58 -5.84 1.07
C SER A 66 -14.34 -6.69 1.34
N LEU A 67 -14.41 -7.97 1.03
CA LEU A 67 -13.24 -8.86 1.11
C LEU A 67 -12.13 -8.38 0.17
N GLN A 68 -12.48 -7.87 -1.00
CA GLN A 68 -11.53 -7.35 -1.98
C GLN A 68 -10.74 -6.17 -1.41
N GLU A 69 -11.39 -5.22 -0.73
CA GLU A 69 -10.71 -4.10 -0.09
C GLU A 69 -9.73 -4.57 0.98
N GLN A 70 -10.13 -5.53 1.80
CA GLN A 70 -9.30 -6.07 2.87
C GLN A 70 -8.10 -6.84 2.30
N MET A 71 -8.30 -7.65 1.26
CA MET A 71 -7.23 -8.35 0.56
C MET A 71 -6.24 -7.40 -0.12
N MET A 72 -6.72 -6.30 -0.71
CA MET A 72 -5.88 -5.26 -1.31
C MET A 72 -4.93 -4.66 -0.27
N ASN A 73 -5.41 -4.37 0.93
CA ASN A 73 -4.59 -3.85 2.02
C ASN A 73 -3.55 -4.86 2.52
N LEU A 74 -3.92 -6.14 2.64
CA LEU A 74 -3.01 -7.22 3.03
C LEU A 74 -1.92 -7.46 1.98
N ASP A 75 -2.29 -7.48 0.70
CA ASP A 75 -1.34 -7.65 -0.41
C ASP A 75 -0.34 -6.49 -0.45
N LEU A 76 -0.80 -5.26 -0.30
CA LEU A 76 0.07 -4.10 -0.31
C LEU A 76 1.01 -4.09 0.90
N LYS A 77 0.53 -4.49 2.09
CA LYS A 77 1.38 -4.67 3.27
C LYS A 77 2.52 -5.66 2.98
N ALA A 78 2.20 -6.82 2.43
CA ALA A 78 3.19 -7.83 2.09
C ALA A 78 4.22 -7.31 1.07
N ALA A 79 3.78 -6.54 0.07
CA ALA A 79 4.66 -5.95 -0.93
C ALA A 79 5.62 -4.91 -0.32
N TYR A 80 5.14 -4.05 0.57
CA TYR A 80 6.01 -3.09 1.27
C TYR A 80 7.04 -3.77 2.17
N GLU A 81 6.63 -4.77 2.95
CA GLU A 81 7.56 -5.53 3.79
C GLU A 81 8.63 -6.24 2.96
N HIS A 82 8.24 -6.82 1.82
CA HIS A 82 9.19 -7.43 0.89
C HIS A 82 10.15 -6.41 0.29
N SER A 83 9.62 -5.27 -0.16
CA SER A 83 10.43 -4.15 -0.70
C SER A 83 11.46 -3.65 0.31
N MET A 84 11.05 -3.51 1.57
CA MET A 84 11.94 -3.08 2.65
C MET A 84 13.06 -4.09 2.91
N ARG A 85 12.76 -5.40 2.85
CA ARG A 85 13.80 -6.44 2.95
C ARG A 85 14.81 -6.36 1.81
N LEU A 86 14.34 -6.21 0.56
CA LEU A 86 15.20 -6.06 -0.60
C LEU A 86 16.10 -4.82 -0.49
N ALA A 87 15.54 -3.71 -0.02
CA ALA A 87 16.28 -2.46 0.20
C ALA A 87 17.38 -2.62 1.28
N HIS A 88 17.07 -3.29 2.40
CA HIS A 88 18.06 -3.56 3.46
C HIS A 88 19.18 -4.50 2.98
N GLN A 89 18.88 -5.39 2.06
CA GLN A 89 19.86 -6.29 1.45
C GLN A 89 20.66 -5.62 0.33
N HIS A 90 20.39 -4.35 0.02
CA HIS A 90 20.98 -3.62 -1.10
C HIS A 90 20.86 -4.36 -2.44
N THR A 91 19.71 -5.03 -2.63
CA THR A 91 19.43 -5.76 -3.86
C THR A 91 19.33 -4.82 -5.05
N ASP A 92 20.02 -5.12 -6.13
CA ASP A 92 19.96 -4.33 -7.36
C ASP A 92 18.57 -4.36 -7.96
N PHE A 93 18.14 -3.21 -8.48
CA PHE A 93 16.85 -3.10 -9.15
C PHE A 93 16.88 -3.86 -10.48
N SER A 94 15.86 -4.69 -10.72
CA SER A 94 15.71 -5.48 -11.94
C SER A 94 14.24 -5.58 -12.37
N ILE A 95 14.03 -5.96 -13.64
CA ILE A 95 12.67 -6.25 -14.13
C ILE A 95 12.06 -7.44 -13.39
N ASP A 96 12.84 -8.43 -13.03
CA ASP A 96 12.37 -9.60 -12.28
C ASP A 96 11.91 -9.21 -10.89
N MET A 97 12.63 -8.32 -10.20
CA MET A 97 12.20 -7.73 -8.93
C MET A 97 10.87 -6.98 -9.08
N LEU A 98 10.71 -6.18 -10.15
CA LEU A 98 9.47 -5.45 -10.42
C LEU A 98 8.29 -6.41 -10.63
N LYS A 99 8.49 -7.48 -11.39
CA LYS A 99 7.48 -8.53 -11.61
C LYS A 99 7.11 -9.24 -10.32
N GLU A 100 8.08 -9.57 -9.49
CA GLU A 100 7.88 -10.19 -8.18
C GLU A 100 7.04 -9.31 -7.26
N LEU A 101 7.39 -8.03 -7.13
CA LEU A 101 6.62 -7.07 -6.34
C LEU A 101 5.21 -6.87 -6.89
N SER A 102 5.05 -6.81 -8.21
CA SER A 102 3.75 -6.72 -8.86
C SER A 102 2.88 -7.94 -8.56
N ALA A 103 3.45 -9.15 -8.58
CA ALA A 103 2.76 -10.38 -8.22
C ALA A 103 2.26 -10.35 -6.76
N ILE A 104 3.07 -9.82 -5.83
CA ILE A 104 2.68 -9.69 -4.42
C ILE A 104 1.51 -8.71 -4.28
N VAL A 105 1.60 -7.52 -4.90
CA VAL A 105 0.54 -6.50 -4.84
C VAL A 105 -0.78 -7.01 -5.39
N MET A 106 -0.74 -7.84 -6.43
CA MET A 106 -1.93 -8.32 -7.15
C MET A 106 -2.33 -9.75 -6.76
N LYS A 107 -1.74 -10.32 -5.73
CA LYS A 107 -1.89 -11.74 -5.37
C LYS A 107 -3.34 -12.19 -5.23
N ASN A 108 -4.15 -11.44 -4.51
CA ASN A 108 -5.55 -11.78 -4.23
C ASN A 108 -6.56 -10.94 -5.04
N THR A 109 -6.12 -9.89 -5.70
CA THR A 109 -6.99 -8.94 -6.42
C THR A 109 -6.73 -8.90 -7.92
N GLY A 110 -5.59 -9.44 -8.37
CA GLY A 110 -5.26 -9.54 -9.80
C GLY A 110 -6.04 -10.64 -10.50
N THR A 111 -6.24 -10.44 -11.80
CA THR A 111 -6.93 -11.38 -12.68
C THR A 111 -6.15 -11.64 -13.95
N SER A 112 -6.52 -12.68 -14.67
CA SER A 112 -6.03 -12.95 -16.02
C SER A 112 -6.80 -12.12 -17.03
N TYR A 113 -6.08 -11.58 -18.00
CA TYR A 113 -6.61 -10.79 -19.10
C TYR A 113 -6.29 -11.47 -20.43
N ASN A 114 -7.31 -11.63 -21.28
CA ASN A 114 -7.16 -12.10 -22.65
C ASN A 114 -7.28 -10.92 -23.61
N THR A 115 -6.28 -10.73 -24.44
CA THR A 115 -6.21 -9.65 -25.41
C THR A 115 -5.92 -10.19 -26.81
N ALA A 116 -6.12 -9.37 -27.84
CA ALA A 116 -5.76 -9.73 -29.20
C ALA A 116 -4.26 -10.04 -29.40
N GLN A 117 -3.41 -9.56 -28.49
CA GLN A 117 -1.96 -9.76 -28.52
C GLN A 117 -1.47 -10.91 -27.61
N GLY A 118 -2.39 -11.58 -26.92
CA GLY A 118 -2.10 -12.67 -26.00
C GLY A 118 -2.77 -12.50 -24.64
N SER A 119 -2.40 -13.35 -23.70
CA SER A 119 -2.92 -13.34 -22.33
C SER A 119 -1.83 -12.94 -21.36
N PHE A 120 -2.21 -12.26 -20.28
CA PHE A 120 -1.32 -11.99 -19.14
C PHE A 120 -2.13 -12.12 -17.83
N ASP A 121 -1.46 -12.52 -16.77
CA ASP A 121 -2.03 -12.70 -15.44
C ASP A 121 -1.38 -11.74 -14.45
N ALA A 122 -2.13 -10.72 -14.05
CA ALA A 122 -1.64 -9.71 -13.12
C ALA A 122 -1.27 -10.29 -11.74
N SER A 123 -1.96 -11.35 -11.29
CA SER A 123 -1.65 -12.01 -10.02
C SER A 123 -0.32 -12.77 -10.03
N LYS A 124 0.24 -13.04 -11.20
CA LYS A 124 1.55 -13.67 -11.38
C LYS A 124 2.67 -12.69 -11.69
N GLY A 125 2.37 -11.39 -11.71
CA GLY A 125 3.33 -10.35 -12.04
C GLY A 125 3.63 -10.21 -13.52
N ASP A 126 2.78 -10.78 -14.39
CA ASP A 126 2.94 -10.61 -15.84
C ASP A 126 2.80 -9.12 -16.19
N LEU A 127 3.70 -8.67 -17.05
CA LEU A 127 3.63 -7.31 -17.57
C LEU A 127 2.48 -7.17 -18.56
N ARG A 128 1.83 -6.02 -18.51
CA ARG A 128 0.76 -5.69 -19.45
C ARG A 128 1.31 -5.67 -20.87
N LEU A 129 0.57 -6.29 -21.80
CA LEU A 129 0.96 -6.30 -23.20
C LEU A 129 0.80 -4.89 -23.82
N VAL A 130 1.67 -4.57 -24.78
CA VAL A 130 1.64 -3.28 -25.48
C VAL A 130 0.28 -3.08 -26.18
N GLY A 131 -0.29 -1.88 -26.04
CA GLY A 131 -1.59 -1.54 -26.63
C GLY A 131 -2.82 -1.96 -25.82
N THR A 132 -2.63 -2.63 -24.66
CA THR A 132 -3.73 -2.88 -23.75
C THR A 132 -3.97 -1.64 -22.88
N MET A 133 -4.99 -0.86 -23.23
CA MET A 133 -5.47 0.20 -22.33
C MET A 133 -6.27 -0.42 -21.19
N PRO A 134 -6.20 0.12 -19.96
CA PRO A 134 -7.19 -0.22 -18.93
C PRO A 134 -8.57 0.04 -19.54
N SER A 135 -9.43 -0.96 -19.53
CA SER A 135 -10.81 -0.72 -19.96
C SER A 135 -11.43 0.28 -18.98
N GLU A 136 -11.82 1.45 -19.45
CA GLU A 136 -12.60 2.45 -18.71
C GLU A 136 -14.00 1.93 -18.30
N SER A 137 -14.26 0.64 -18.46
CA SER A 137 -15.59 0.03 -18.42
C SER A 137 -16.18 -0.21 -17.04
N ARG A 138 -15.68 0.43 -15.96
CA ARG A 138 -16.33 0.31 -14.64
C ARG A 138 -17.02 1.57 -14.11
N LEU A 139 -16.90 2.71 -14.78
CA LEU A 139 -17.53 3.94 -14.31
C LEU A 139 -18.87 4.26 -15.01
N ASP A 140 -19.18 3.65 -16.15
CA ASP A 140 -20.36 4.01 -16.97
C ASP A 140 -21.61 3.16 -16.75
N GLN A 141 -21.59 2.15 -15.88
CA GLN A 141 -22.78 1.31 -15.65
C GLN A 141 -23.69 1.78 -14.50
N ARG A 142 -23.44 2.94 -13.88
CA ARG A 142 -24.29 3.46 -12.80
C ARG A 142 -25.23 4.61 -13.17
N SER A 143 -25.27 5.05 -14.42
CA SER A 143 -26.06 6.22 -14.81
C SER A 143 -27.27 5.97 -15.73
N ASN A 144 -27.69 4.73 -15.93
CA ASN A 144 -28.90 4.46 -16.71
C ASN A 144 -29.87 3.54 -15.98
N HIS A 145 -30.46 4.03 -14.91
CA HIS A 145 -31.75 3.57 -14.42
C HIS A 145 -32.49 4.78 -13.81
N HIS A 146 -33.20 5.46 -14.69
CA HIS A 146 -34.43 6.22 -14.38
C HIS A 146 -35.59 5.66 -15.19
#